data_0843877ab0c55e903a6d0ea74d326ce3
#
_entry.id   0843877ab0c55e903a6d0ea74d326ce3
#
_cell.length_a   1.000
_cell.length_b   1.000
_cell.length_c   1.000
_cell.angle_alpha   90.00
_cell.angle_beta   90.00
_cell.angle_gamma   90.00
#
_symmetry.space_group_name_H-M   'P 1'
#
loop_
_entity.id
_entity.type
_entity.pdbx_description
1 polymer ?
#
loop_
_entity_poly.entity_id
_entity_poly.type
_entity_poly.pdbx_seq_one_letter_code
_entity_poly.pdbx_strand_id
1 'polypeptide(L)'
;MAIQISLVFIFVVLDSFKDSIVSHDACKNWGYFFTQAAAWQPKKTLFQKYFPMFFDAWHLAKHLQYHAIALILAVSIGSFLAYPIAVILMSICFIGFYR
;
A
#
# COMPACT_ATOMS: atom_id res chain seq x y z
N MET A 1 20.00 -7.09 9.38
CA MET A 1 19.45 -8.32 8.79
C MET A 1 18.06 -8.66 9.33
N ALA A 2 17.87 -8.70 10.65
CA ALA A 2 16.57 -9.03 11.25
C ALA A 2 15.46 -8.04 10.87
N ILE A 3 15.80 -6.74 10.80
CA ILE A 3 14.84 -5.70 10.43
C ILE A 3 14.36 -5.89 8.99
N GLN A 4 15.29 -6.16 8.07
CA GLN A 4 14.93 -6.37 6.66
C GLN A 4 14.05 -7.60 6.48
N ILE A 5 14.38 -8.71 7.18
CA ILE A 5 13.57 -9.93 7.11
C ILE A 5 12.16 -9.69 7.66
N SER A 6 12.05 -8.94 8.77
CA SER A 6 10.75 -8.59 9.35
C SER A 6 9.93 -7.74 8.39
N LEU A 7 10.55 -6.78 7.72
CA LEU A 7 9.86 -5.92 6.75
C LEU A 7 9.40 -6.69 5.51
N VAL A 8 10.21 -7.65 5.05
CA VAL A 8 9.81 -8.54 3.95
C VAL A 8 8.60 -9.37 4.36
N PHE A 9 8.59 -9.89 5.58
CA PHE A 9 7.45 -10.65 6.09
C PHE A 9 6.19 -9.79 6.13
N ILE A 10 6.29 -8.56 6.63
CA ILE A 10 5.17 -7.61 6.64
C ILE A 10 4.68 -7.34 5.23
N PHE A 11 5.59 -7.15 4.28
CA PHE A 11 5.23 -6.93 2.88
C PHE A 11 4.42 -8.10 2.33
N VAL A 12 4.85 -9.33 2.59
CA VAL A 12 4.16 -10.54 2.11
C VAL A 12 2.79 -10.67 2.74
N VAL A 13 2.66 -10.38 4.04
CA VAL A 13 1.36 -10.40 4.73
C VAL A 13 0.41 -9.39 4.12
N LEU A 14 0.88 -8.18 3.85
CA LEU A 14 0.06 -7.13 3.22
C LEU A 14 -0.34 -7.52 1.80
N ASP A 15 0.54 -8.18 1.06
CA ASP A 15 0.24 -8.64 -0.29
C ASP A 15 -0.87 -9.69 -0.28
N SER A 16 -0.78 -10.66 0.62
CA SER A 16 -1.82 -11.68 0.80
C SER A 16 -3.15 -11.06 1.23
N PHE A 17 -3.09 -10.06 2.10
CA PHE A 17 -4.28 -9.31 2.54
C PHE A 17 -4.95 -8.61 1.36
N LYS A 18 -4.17 -7.94 0.50
CA LYS A 18 -4.71 -7.30 -0.69
C LYS A 18 -5.40 -8.31 -1.61
N ASP A 19 -4.75 -9.45 -1.86
CA ASP A 19 -5.31 -10.48 -2.71
C ASP A 19 -6.62 -11.02 -2.14
N SER A 20 -6.69 -11.20 -0.83
CA SER A 20 -7.92 -11.67 -0.17
C SER A 20 -9.07 -10.69 -0.37
N ILE A 21 -8.80 -9.38 -0.30
CA ILE A 21 -9.83 -8.36 -0.53
C ILE A 21 -10.33 -8.40 -1.97
N VAL A 22 -9.40 -8.39 -2.93
CA VAL A 22 -9.76 -8.23 -4.35
C VAL A 22 -10.30 -9.53 -4.94
N SER A 23 -9.71 -10.68 -4.59
CA SER A 23 -10.08 -11.96 -5.22
C SER A 23 -11.24 -12.65 -4.51
N HIS A 24 -11.35 -12.53 -3.19
CA HIS A 24 -12.29 -13.31 -2.40
C HIS A 24 -13.24 -12.48 -1.55
N ASP A 25 -13.04 -11.15 -1.50
CA ASP A 25 -13.83 -10.26 -0.63
C ASP A 25 -13.88 -10.80 0.82
N ALA A 26 -12.73 -11.32 1.28
CA ALA A 26 -12.66 -12.08 2.53
C ALA A 26 -13.00 -11.23 3.76
N CYS A 27 -12.77 -9.92 3.69
CA CYS A 27 -12.97 -9.02 4.82
C CYS A 27 -14.25 -8.19 4.71
N LYS A 28 -15.21 -8.63 3.88
CA LYS A 28 -16.43 -7.86 3.62
C LYS A 28 -17.24 -7.58 4.88
N ASN A 29 -17.15 -8.44 5.89
CA ASN A 29 -17.89 -8.28 7.14
C ASN A 29 -17.25 -7.29 8.12
N TRP A 30 -16.05 -6.80 7.80
CA TRP A 30 -15.32 -5.86 8.66
C TRP A 30 -15.74 -4.40 8.44
N GLY A 31 -16.52 -4.13 7.37
CA GLY A 31 -16.99 -2.80 7.01
C GLY A 31 -16.69 -2.47 5.56
N TYR A 32 -17.34 -1.42 5.04
CA TYR A 32 -17.22 -1.03 3.64
C TYR A 32 -15.77 -0.77 3.22
N PHE A 33 -14.97 -0.15 4.11
CA PHE A 33 -13.57 0.16 3.84
C PHE A 33 -12.76 -1.09 3.41
N PHE A 34 -13.12 -2.26 3.95
CA PHE A 34 -12.42 -3.51 3.70
C PHE A 34 -13.04 -4.34 2.58
N THR A 35 -13.99 -3.79 1.82
CA THR A 35 -14.67 -4.54 0.77
C THR A 35 -13.99 -4.40 -0.58
N GLN A 36 -14.23 -5.38 -1.44
CA GLN A 36 -13.83 -5.33 -2.84
C GLN A 36 -14.48 -4.13 -3.55
N ALA A 37 -15.75 -3.84 -3.21
CA ALA A 37 -16.46 -2.71 -3.81
C ALA A 37 -15.77 -1.38 -3.53
N ALA A 38 -15.25 -1.20 -2.30
CA ALA A 38 -14.51 0.03 -1.96
C ALA A 38 -13.22 0.14 -2.78
N ALA A 39 -12.51 -0.98 -2.98
CA ALA A 39 -11.27 -1.01 -3.76
C ALA A 39 -11.50 -0.64 -5.22
N TRP A 40 -12.64 -1.05 -5.78
CA TRP A 40 -12.99 -0.77 -7.18
C TRP A 40 -13.79 0.52 -7.36
N GLN A 41 -14.09 1.24 -6.28
CA GLN A 41 -14.87 2.46 -6.32
C GLN A 41 -14.21 3.52 -7.20
N PRO A 42 -14.99 4.17 -8.10
CA PRO A 42 -14.46 5.28 -8.90
C PRO A 42 -13.99 6.43 -8.01
N LYS A 43 -12.85 7.02 -8.34
CA LYS A 43 -12.28 8.15 -7.59
C LYS A 43 -12.74 9.43 -8.25
N LYS A 44 -13.68 10.14 -7.62
CA LYS A 44 -14.37 11.32 -8.20
C LYS A 44 -13.67 12.63 -7.87
N THR A 45 -13.05 12.75 -6.70
CA THR A 45 -12.38 13.99 -6.29
C THR A 45 -10.88 13.87 -6.45
N LEU A 46 -10.18 15.00 -6.49
CA LEU A 46 -8.72 15.00 -6.52
C LEU A 46 -8.13 14.33 -5.28
N PHE A 47 -8.74 14.57 -4.11
CA PHE A 47 -8.28 13.96 -2.88
C PHE A 47 -8.39 12.43 -2.94
N GLN A 48 -9.53 11.90 -3.42
CA GLN A 48 -9.70 10.46 -3.59
C GLN A 48 -8.70 9.88 -4.59
N LYS A 49 -8.39 10.65 -5.64
CA LYS A 49 -7.51 10.21 -6.72
C LYS A 49 -6.05 10.10 -6.27
N TYR A 50 -5.58 11.09 -5.50
CA TYR A 50 -4.18 11.15 -5.08
C TYR A 50 -3.91 10.52 -3.72
N PHE A 51 -4.93 10.36 -2.87
CA PHE A 51 -4.81 9.77 -1.55
C PHE A 51 -5.81 8.62 -1.36
N PRO A 52 -5.79 7.61 -2.25
CA PRO A 52 -6.77 6.51 -2.18
C PRO A 52 -6.64 5.65 -0.91
N MET A 53 -5.50 5.70 -0.23
CA MET A 53 -5.27 4.92 0.97
C MET A 53 -6.23 5.25 2.12
N PHE A 54 -6.90 6.41 2.05
CA PHE A 54 -7.86 6.80 3.09
C PHE A 54 -9.28 6.30 2.80
N PHE A 55 -9.52 5.68 1.65
CA PHE A 55 -10.87 5.33 1.20
C PHE A 55 -11.13 3.84 1.07
N ASP A 56 -10.09 3.01 1.06
CA ASP A 56 -10.25 1.55 1.04
C ASP A 56 -9.00 0.85 1.55
N ALA A 57 -9.21 -0.39 2.05
CA ALA A 57 -8.14 -1.15 2.67
C ALA A 57 -7.10 -1.65 1.66
N TRP A 58 -7.51 -1.92 0.42
CA TRP A 58 -6.57 -2.38 -0.60
C TRP A 58 -5.50 -1.33 -0.88
N HIS A 59 -5.93 -0.08 -1.08
CA HIS A 59 -4.98 1.01 -1.32
C HIS A 59 -4.16 1.34 -0.08
N LEU A 60 -4.76 1.23 1.10
CA LEU A 60 -4.00 1.40 2.35
C LEU A 60 -2.91 0.34 2.48
N ALA A 61 -3.24 -0.93 2.23
CA ALA A 61 -2.27 -2.01 2.30
C ALA A 61 -1.14 -1.81 1.27
N LYS A 62 -1.49 -1.36 0.07
CA LYS A 62 -0.50 -1.05 -0.96
C LYS A 62 0.44 0.08 -0.52
N HIS A 63 -0.12 1.13 0.07
CA HIS A 63 0.69 2.23 0.59
C HIS A 63 1.63 1.77 1.71
N LEU A 64 1.14 0.93 2.61
CA LEU A 64 1.97 0.34 3.66
C LEU A 64 3.08 -0.54 3.08
N GLN A 65 2.82 -1.23 1.97
CA GLN A 65 3.86 -1.98 1.28
C GLN A 65 4.96 -1.07 0.74
N TYR A 66 4.59 0.12 0.24
CA TYR A 66 5.58 1.11 -0.19
C TYR A 66 6.48 1.54 0.97
N HIS A 67 5.88 1.77 2.14
CA HIS A 67 6.65 2.10 3.34
C HIS A 67 7.59 0.96 3.74
N ALA A 68 7.14 -0.29 3.65
CA ALA A 68 7.99 -1.44 3.96
C ALA A 68 9.20 -1.52 3.03
N ILE A 69 8.99 -1.36 1.72
CA ILE A 69 10.08 -1.35 0.74
C ILE A 69 11.04 -0.19 1.01
N ALA A 70 10.48 1.00 1.27
CA ALA A 70 11.29 2.19 1.52
C ALA A 70 12.16 2.02 2.78
N LEU A 71 11.61 1.40 3.83
CA LEU A 71 12.37 1.12 5.04
C LEU A 71 13.48 0.10 4.79
N ILE A 72 13.21 -0.93 3.99
CA ILE A 72 14.24 -1.90 3.61
C ILE A 72 15.40 -1.19 2.91
N LEU A 73 15.09 -0.32 1.96
CA LEU A 73 16.11 0.45 1.24
C LEU A 73 16.88 1.37 2.18
N ALA A 74 16.18 2.11 3.06
CA ALA A 74 16.80 3.04 3.98
C ALA A 74 17.77 2.33 4.93
N VAL A 75 17.36 1.18 5.48
CA VAL A 75 18.19 0.38 6.37
C VAL A 75 19.40 -0.19 5.62
N SER A 76 19.18 -0.67 4.39
CA SER A 76 20.24 -1.29 3.58
C SER A 76 21.30 -0.29 3.14
N ILE A 77 20.87 0.94 2.78
CA ILE A 77 21.78 2.02 2.37
C ILE A 77 22.42 2.69 3.58
N GLY A 78 21.74 2.66 4.73
CA GLY A 78 22.20 3.35 5.94
C GLY A 78 21.84 4.83 5.97
N SER A 79 20.83 5.26 5.18
CA SER A 79 20.38 6.66 5.14
C SER A 79 18.87 6.72 5.24
N PHE A 80 18.38 7.43 6.25
CA PHE A 80 16.93 7.62 6.41
C PHE A 80 16.32 8.58 5.39
N LEU A 81 17.13 9.36 4.68
CA LEU A 81 16.64 10.20 3.58
C LEU A 81 16.09 9.36 2.42
N ALA A 82 16.56 8.13 2.26
CA ALA A 82 16.05 7.23 1.22
C ALA A 82 14.58 6.86 1.44
N TYR A 83 14.12 6.87 2.69
CA TYR A 83 12.76 6.46 3.03
C TYR A 83 11.69 7.36 2.39
N PRO A 84 11.64 8.68 2.68
CA PRO A 84 10.59 9.52 2.09
C PRO A 84 10.73 9.64 0.58
N ILE A 85 11.95 9.66 0.05
CA ILE A 85 12.19 9.74 -1.39
C ILE A 85 11.60 8.50 -2.07
N ALA A 86 11.86 7.31 -1.55
CA ALA A 86 11.35 6.08 -2.13
C ALA A 86 9.82 6.00 -2.07
N VAL A 87 9.20 6.40 -0.95
CA VAL A 87 7.73 6.41 -0.84
C VAL A 87 7.12 7.36 -1.88
N ILE A 88 7.67 8.56 -2.00
CA ILE A 88 7.16 9.56 -2.94
C ILE A 88 7.29 9.05 -4.38
N LEU A 89 8.44 8.49 -4.74
CA LEU A 89 8.66 7.98 -6.10
C LEU A 89 7.72 6.82 -6.43
N MET A 90 7.53 5.87 -5.51
CA MET A 90 6.62 4.76 -5.73
C MET A 90 5.17 5.23 -5.86
N SER A 91 4.77 6.21 -5.05
CA SER A 91 3.41 6.78 -5.11
C SER A 91 3.18 7.50 -6.43
N ILE A 92 4.16 8.28 -6.89
CA ILE A 92 4.08 8.98 -8.18
C ILE A 92 3.96 7.97 -9.32
N CYS A 93 4.76 6.92 -9.31
CA CYS A 93 4.71 5.87 -10.33
C CYS A 93 3.34 5.17 -10.35
N PHE A 94 2.80 4.86 -9.18
CA PHE A 94 1.48 4.23 -9.09
C PHE A 94 0.41 5.14 -9.70
N ILE A 95 0.38 6.41 -9.31
CA ILE A 95 -0.60 7.37 -9.84
C ILE A 95 -0.42 7.53 -11.34
N GLY A 96 0.82 7.67 -11.81
CA GLY A 96 1.11 7.87 -13.23
C GLY A 96 0.74 6.70 -14.11
N PHE A 97 0.92 5.46 -13.63
CA PHE A 97 0.62 4.27 -14.43
C PHE A 97 -0.83 3.81 -14.35
N TYR A 98 -1.52 4.14 -13.25
CA TYR A 98 -2.90 3.68 -13.04
C TYR A 98 -3.94 4.78 -13.16
N ARG A 99 -3.52 6.01 -13.40
CA ARG A 99 -4.40 7.18 -13.55
C ARG A 99 -4.08 7.92 -14.82
#